data_e32ea6ec9ba94ae59b98ad391662cd4e
#
_entry.id   e32ea6ec9ba94ae59b98ad391662cd4e
#
_cell.length_a   1.000
_cell.length_b   1.000
_cell.length_c   1.000
_cell.angle_alpha   90.00
_cell.angle_beta   90.00
_cell.angle_gamma   90.00
#
_symmetry.space_group_name_H-M   'P 1'
#
loop_
_entity.id
_entity.type
_entity.pdbx_description
1 polymer ?
#
loop_
_entity_poly.entity_id
_entity_poly.type
_entity_poly.pdbx_seq_one_letter_code
_entity_poly.pdbx_strand_id
1 'polypeptide(L)'
;MEILKHVVMDHFAQRRNWLTNIEVRVKLFYIGIGLVLNILSNDITLPLLFFVTSLMLLMTIKVSFLTLGLRMMMPFLFGIFIMIIMGLHKGETVVLSGTLFGYELAFKKEGLQIGLLLFTKVAGGVMLMLLLSFTTTITKICMAARWMKMPETLIEVLS
;
A
#
# COMPACT_ATOMS: atom_id res chain seq x y z
N MET A 1 4.67 -14.89 -18.83
CA MET A 1 4.58 -13.44 -18.51
C MET A 1 4.87 -13.14 -17.03
N GLU A 2 4.66 -14.08 -16.09
CA GLU A 2 5.01 -13.91 -14.67
C GLU A 2 6.51 -13.93 -14.38
N ILE A 3 7.28 -14.78 -15.04
CA ILE A 3 8.74 -14.89 -14.87
C ILE A 3 9.44 -13.56 -15.18
N LEU A 4 8.99 -12.83 -16.20
CA LEU A 4 9.51 -11.50 -16.54
C LEU A 4 9.24 -10.47 -15.44
N LYS A 5 8.14 -10.57 -14.71
CA LYS A 5 7.82 -9.67 -13.59
C LYS A 5 8.74 -9.87 -12.38
N HIS A 6 9.08 -11.14 -12.08
CA HIS A 6 10.02 -11.47 -11.00
C HIS A 6 11.45 -11.03 -11.34
N VAL A 7 11.90 -11.26 -12.57
CA VAL A 7 13.23 -10.84 -13.05
C VAL A 7 13.39 -9.32 -13.03
N VAL A 8 12.33 -8.57 -13.36
CA VAL A 8 12.37 -7.10 -13.32
C VAL A 8 12.44 -6.60 -11.88
N MET A 9 11.75 -7.25 -10.92
CA MET A 9 11.81 -6.85 -9.50
C MET A 9 13.18 -7.10 -8.88
N ASP A 10 13.78 -8.25 -9.15
CA ASP A 10 15.13 -8.57 -8.69
C ASP A 10 16.18 -7.63 -9.27
N HIS A 11 15.99 -7.17 -10.50
CA HIS A 11 16.91 -6.23 -11.14
C HIS A 11 16.90 -4.84 -10.47
N PHE A 12 15.76 -4.36 -10.00
CA PHE A 12 15.67 -3.10 -9.25
C PHE A 12 16.20 -3.24 -7.81
N ALA A 13 15.96 -4.38 -7.16
CA ALA A 13 16.45 -4.67 -5.82
C ALA A 13 17.97 -4.92 -5.75
N GLN A 14 18.61 -5.29 -6.89
CA GLN A 14 20.06 -5.50 -7.01
C GLN A 14 20.83 -4.21 -7.35
N ARG A 15 20.17 -3.12 -7.75
CA ARG A 15 20.86 -1.84 -7.93
C ARG A 15 21.37 -1.34 -6.59
N ARG A 16 22.68 -1.15 -6.46
CA ARG A 16 23.36 -0.55 -5.30
C ARG A 16 22.91 0.91 -5.16
N ASN A 17 21.84 1.12 -4.42
CA ASN A 17 21.37 2.43 -4.01
C ASN A 17 21.54 2.56 -2.48
N TRP A 18 21.60 3.78 -1.97
CA TRP A 18 21.69 4.03 -0.54
C TRP A 18 20.61 3.27 0.27
N LEU A 19 19.39 3.20 -0.24
CA LEU A 19 18.29 2.45 0.40
C LEU A 19 18.53 0.91 0.37
N THR A 20 19.14 0.36 -0.66
CA THR A 20 19.43 -1.10 -0.71
C THR A 20 20.54 -1.50 0.26
N ASN A 21 21.40 -0.55 0.67
CA ASN A 21 22.47 -0.76 1.65
C ASN A 21 21.97 -0.72 3.11
N ILE A 22 20.77 -0.19 3.37
CA ILE A 22 20.18 -0.25 4.71
C ILE A 22 19.86 -1.70 5.04
N GLU A 23 20.18 -2.14 6.27
CA GLU A 23 19.87 -3.49 6.74
C GLU A 23 18.38 -3.82 6.53
N VAL A 24 18.12 -5.01 6.02
CA VAL A 24 16.75 -5.49 5.73
C VAL A 24 15.89 -5.51 7.00
N ARG A 25 16.50 -5.76 8.14
CA ARG A 25 15.83 -5.76 9.45
C ARG A 25 15.20 -4.42 9.77
N VAL A 26 15.96 -3.34 9.60
CA VAL A 26 15.48 -1.97 9.86
C VAL A 26 14.31 -1.62 8.94
N LYS A 27 14.37 -2.02 7.66
CA LYS A 27 13.28 -1.81 6.71
C LYS A 27 12.01 -2.57 7.11
N LEU A 28 12.17 -3.85 7.50
CA LEU A 28 11.03 -4.66 7.94
C LEU A 28 10.37 -4.08 9.19
N PHE A 29 11.17 -3.62 10.16
CA PHE A 29 10.63 -2.93 11.35
C PHE A 29 9.92 -1.65 10.98
N TYR A 30 10.52 -0.80 10.14
CA TYR A 30 9.91 0.45 9.69
C TYR A 30 8.56 0.20 8.98
N ILE A 31 8.53 -0.75 8.04
CA ILE A 31 7.33 -1.07 7.29
C ILE A 31 6.30 -1.75 8.16
N GLY A 32 6.70 -2.68 9.05
CA GLY A 32 5.80 -3.35 9.98
C GLY A 32 5.14 -2.37 10.94
N ILE A 33 5.92 -1.50 11.59
CA ILE A 33 5.40 -0.44 12.45
C ILE A 33 4.53 0.54 11.65
N GLY A 34 4.98 0.93 10.45
CA GLY A 34 4.23 1.81 9.57
C GLY A 34 2.86 1.23 9.18
N LEU A 35 2.77 -0.06 8.88
CA LEU A 35 1.51 -0.75 8.58
C LEU A 35 0.58 -0.79 9.81
N VAL A 36 1.11 -1.11 10.99
CA VAL A 36 0.32 -1.13 12.22
C VAL A 36 -0.22 0.27 12.53
N LEU A 37 0.61 1.30 12.47
CA LEU A 37 0.20 2.69 12.68
C LEU A 37 -0.81 3.17 11.63
N ASN A 38 -0.63 2.76 10.36
CA ASN A 38 -1.56 3.06 9.29
C ASN A 38 -2.95 2.47 9.54
N ILE A 39 -3.02 1.24 10.05
CA ILE A 39 -4.29 0.57 10.40
C ILE A 39 -4.95 1.23 11.61
N LEU A 40 -4.18 1.52 12.65
CA LEU A 40 -4.66 2.11 13.91
C LEU A 40 -5.03 3.59 13.79
N SER A 41 -4.53 4.28 12.76
CA SER A 41 -4.82 5.70 12.57
C SER A 41 -6.31 5.94 12.37
N ASN A 42 -6.87 6.90 13.07
CA ASN A 42 -8.24 7.40 12.86
C ASN A 42 -8.27 8.66 11.98
N ASP A 43 -7.11 9.21 11.66
CA ASP A 43 -6.94 10.43 10.87
C ASP A 43 -6.30 10.14 9.51
N ILE A 44 -6.62 10.97 8.52
CA ILE A 44 -6.07 10.89 7.16
C ILE A 44 -4.58 11.25 7.13
N THR A 45 -4.10 12.01 8.10
CA THR A 45 -2.75 12.59 8.12
C THR A 45 -1.64 11.54 8.13
N LEU A 46 -1.75 10.52 9.01
CA LEU A 46 -0.75 9.45 9.13
C LEU A 46 -0.66 8.57 7.87
N PRO A 47 -1.78 8.03 7.32
CA PRO A 47 -1.74 7.28 6.07
C PRO A 47 -1.19 8.09 4.89
N LEU A 48 -1.55 9.37 4.80
CA LEU A 48 -1.04 10.27 3.77
C LEU A 48 0.47 10.50 3.92
N LEU A 49 0.96 10.67 5.15
CA LEU A 49 2.39 10.84 5.44
C LEU A 49 3.17 9.59 5.02
N PHE A 50 2.68 8.38 5.32
CA PHE A 50 3.31 7.14 4.88
C PHE A 50 3.30 6.99 3.36
N PHE A 51 2.21 7.41 2.70
CA PHE A 51 2.14 7.43 1.25
C PHE A 51 3.20 8.35 0.64
N VAL A 52 3.29 9.61 1.10
CA VAL A 52 4.23 10.61 0.58
C VAL A 52 5.68 10.21 0.87
N THR A 53 6.00 9.76 2.09
CA THR A 53 7.36 9.34 2.45
C THR A 53 7.80 8.12 1.64
N SER A 54 6.94 7.12 1.47
CA SER A 54 7.23 5.94 0.65
C SER A 54 7.41 6.32 -0.83
N LEU A 55 6.58 7.23 -1.34
CA LEU A 55 6.71 7.74 -2.70
C LEU A 55 8.05 8.45 -2.91
N MET A 56 8.43 9.36 -2.00
CA MET A 56 9.73 10.05 -2.06
C MET A 56 10.89 9.05 -2.04
N LEU A 57 10.85 8.05 -1.17
CA LEU A 57 11.88 7.02 -1.10
C LEU A 57 11.96 6.19 -2.39
N LEU A 58 10.84 5.84 -3.01
CA LEU A 58 10.81 5.14 -4.30
C LEU A 58 11.36 5.99 -5.44
N MET A 59 11.12 7.31 -5.42
CA MET A 59 11.70 8.23 -6.40
C MET A 59 13.23 8.29 -6.32
N THR A 60 13.83 8.21 -5.13
CA THR A 60 15.30 8.19 -4.98
C THR A 60 15.93 6.95 -5.63
N ILE A 61 15.19 5.85 -5.74
CA ILE A 61 15.65 4.62 -6.40
C ILE A 61 15.45 4.67 -7.93
N LYS A 62 14.86 5.76 -8.45
CA LYS A 62 14.54 5.91 -9.88
C LYS A 62 13.62 4.79 -10.41
N VAL A 63 12.65 4.37 -9.63
CA VAL A 63 11.59 3.49 -10.11
C VAL A 63 10.72 4.25 -11.10
N SER A 64 10.42 3.62 -12.24
CA SER A 64 9.59 4.24 -13.27
C SER A 64 8.18 4.52 -12.74
N PHE A 65 7.71 5.77 -12.89
CA PHE A 65 6.34 6.16 -12.53
C PHE A 65 5.27 5.30 -13.19
N LEU A 66 5.53 4.84 -14.43
CA LEU A 66 4.62 3.96 -15.13
C LEU A 66 4.47 2.61 -14.42
N THR A 67 5.59 2.03 -13.97
CA THR A 67 5.58 0.76 -13.22
C THR A 67 4.86 0.90 -11.89
N LEU A 68 5.06 2.03 -11.21
CA LEU A 68 4.41 2.35 -9.94
C LEU A 68 2.90 2.53 -10.15
N GLY A 69 2.51 3.33 -11.15
CA GLY A 69 1.12 3.60 -11.49
C GLY A 69 0.34 2.34 -11.87
N LEU A 70 0.91 1.47 -12.69
CA LEU A 70 0.30 0.20 -13.07
C LEU A 70 0.06 -0.72 -11.85
N ARG A 71 0.99 -0.73 -10.89
CA ARG A 71 0.84 -1.54 -9.67
C ARG A 71 -0.16 -0.95 -8.69
N MET A 72 -0.27 0.37 -8.66
CA MET A 72 -1.25 1.06 -7.81
C MET A 72 -2.65 1.07 -8.42
N MET A 73 -2.81 0.82 -9.70
CA MET A 73 -4.10 0.89 -10.39
C MET A 73 -5.16 0.00 -9.73
N MET A 74 -4.84 -1.26 -9.43
CA MET A 74 -5.77 -2.19 -8.77
C MET A 74 -6.17 -1.72 -7.35
N PRO A 75 -5.24 -1.42 -6.43
CA PRO A 75 -5.59 -0.90 -5.11
C PRO A 75 -6.38 0.42 -5.16
N PHE A 76 -6.07 1.29 -6.12
CA PHE A 76 -6.82 2.54 -6.30
C PHE A 76 -8.26 2.29 -6.75
N LEU A 77 -8.49 1.38 -7.69
CA LEU A 77 -9.84 0.98 -8.10
C LEU A 77 -10.64 0.42 -6.93
N PHE A 78 -10.03 -0.46 -6.13
CA PHE A 78 -10.65 -0.98 -4.90
C PHE A 78 -10.96 0.13 -3.89
N GLY A 79 -10.05 1.05 -3.68
CA GLY A 79 -10.23 2.17 -2.78
C GLY A 79 -11.36 3.10 -3.22
N ILE A 80 -11.46 3.42 -4.51
CA ILE A 80 -12.57 4.21 -5.08
C ILE A 80 -13.89 3.46 -4.90
N PHE A 81 -13.92 2.16 -5.16
CA PHE A 81 -15.10 1.34 -4.98
C PHE A 81 -15.61 1.35 -3.52
N ILE A 82 -14.70 1.18 -2.55
CA ILE A 82 -15.01 1.30 -1.12
C ILE A 82 -15.55 2.69 -0.79
N MET A 83 -14.94 3.75 -1.33
CA MET A 83 -15.37 5.12 -1.10
C MET A 83 -16.80 5.37 -1.59
N ILE A 84 -17.16 4.83 -2.76
CA ILE A 84 -18.51 4.93 -3.32
C ILE A 84 -19.51 4.19 -2.43
N ILE A 85 -19.22 2.94 -2.04
CA ILE A 85 -20.09 2.14 -1.18
C ILE A 85 -20.33 2.84 0.17
N MET A 86 -19.26 3.32 0.81
CA MET A 86 -19.37 4.00 2.09
C MET A 86 -20.17 5.32 1.97
N GLY A 87 -19.95 6.07 0.88
CA GLY A 87 -20.68 7.30 0.59
C GLY A 87 -22.18 7.10 0.43
N LEU A 88 -22.61 5.96 -0.12
CA LEU A 88 -24.03 5.63 -0.31
C LEU A 88 -24.69 5.09 0.96
N HIS A 89 -23.97 4.31 1.78
CA HIS A 89 -24.58 3.56 2.89
C HIS A 89 -24.46 4.24 4.25
N LYS A 90 -23.38 5.00 4.52
CA LYS A 90 -23.11 5.54 5.85
C LYS A 90 -23.34 7.05 5.92
N GLY A 91 -24.08 7.48 6.97
CA GLY A 91 -24.29 8.88 7.34
C GLY A 91 -25.76 9.30 7.26
N GLU A 92 -26.03 10.52 7.68
CA GLU A 92 -27.36 11.12 7.70
C GLU A 92 -27.43 12.37 6.81
N THR A 93 -26.33 13.13 6.68
CA THR A 93 -26.28 14.37 5.90
C THR A 93 -26.04 14.10 4.41
N VAL A 94 -27.04 14.34 3.60
CA VAL A 94 -26.98 14.20 2.14
C VAL A 94 -26.24 15.41 1.55
N VAL A 95 -25.14 15.16 0.81
CA VAL A 95 -24.38 16.21 0.10
C VAL A 95 -24.78 16.29 -1.36
N LEU A 96 -25.03 15.15 -1.98
CA LEU A 96 -25.42 15.04 -3.37
C LEU A 96 -26.54 14.02 -3.50
N SER A 97 -27.67 14.45 -4.04
CA SER A 97 -28.78 13.55 -4.39
C SER A 97 -28.95 13.54 -5.90
N GLY A 98 -29.03 12.37 -6.49
CA GLY A 98 -29.32 12.18 -7.91
C GLY A 98 -30.17 10.95 -8.11
N THR A 99 -31.03 10.99 -9.12
CA THR A 99 -31.84 9.84 -9.53
C THR A 99 -31.13 9.12 -10.69
N LEU A 100 -30.72 7.87 -10.48
CA LEU A 100 -30.17 7.01 -11.52
C LEU A 100 -31.05 5.77 -11.67
N PHE A 101 -31.60 5.57 -12.86
CA PHE A 101 -32.52 4.45 -13.16
C PHE A 101 -33.73 4.32 -12.22
N GLY A 102 -34.25 5.45 -11.68
CA GLY A 102 -35.43 5.44 -10.78
C GLY A 102 -35.11 5.18 -9.31
N TYR A 103 -33.83 4.99 -8.96
CA TYR A 103 -33.37 4.92 -7.57
C TYR A 103 -32.78 6.25 -7.13
N GLU A 104 -33.16 6.72 -5.95
CA GLU A 104 -32.54 7.91 -5.33
C GLU A 104 -31.20 7.52 -4.74
N LEU A 105 -30.13 7.94 -5.39
CA LEU A 105 -28.76 7.80 -4.89
C LEU A 105 -28.39 9.06 -4.11
N ALA A 106 -28.29 8.95 -2.80
CA ALA A 106 -27.87 10.03 -1.92
C ALA A 106 -26.47 9.78 -1.40
N PHE A 107 -25.51 10.58 -1.82
CA PHE A 107 -24.16 10.57 -1.23
C PHE A 107 -24.16 11.35 0.08
N LYS A 108 -23.70 10.69 1.13
CA LYS A 108 -23.68 11.20 2.50
C LYS A 108 -22.28 11.67 2.89
N LYS A 109 -22.18 12.80 3.56
CA LYS A 109 -20.94 13.45 3.94
C LYS A 109 -20.06 12.55 4.80
N GLU A 110 -20.64 11.96 5.82
CA GLU A 110 -19.95 11.09 6.77
C GLU A 110 -19.39 9.83 6.08
N GLY A 111 -20.17 9.26 5.16
CA GLY A 111 -19.75 8.11 4.39
C GLY A 111 -18.57 8.42 3.46
N LEU A 112 -18.58 9.60 2.83
CA LEU A 112 -17.47 10.04 2.00
C LEU A 112 -16.20 10.29 2.82
N GLN A 113 -16.30 10.85 4.02
CA GLN A 113 -15.15 11.05 4.91
C GLN A 113 -14.54 9.72 5.34
N ILE A 114 -15.37 8.76 5.76
CA ILE A 114 -14.92 7.40 6.13
C ILE A 114 -14.31 6.70 4.90
N GLY A 115 -14.95 6.80 3.75
CA GLY A 115 -14.47 6.24 2.50
C GLY A 115 -13.11 6.81 2.08
N LEU A 116 -12.93 8.13 2.21
CA LEU A 116 -11.66 8.80 1.93
C LEU A 116 -10.57 8.36 2.89
N LEU A 117 -10.87 8.21 4.18
CA LEU A 117 -9.95 7.67 5.17
C LEU A 117 -9.49 6.26 4.79
N LEU A 118 -10.43 5.37 4.46
CA LEU A 118 -10.14 4.00 4.06
C LEU A 118 -9.33 3.96 2.76
N PHE A 119 -9.67 4.78 1.77
CA PHE A 119 -8.92 4.93 0.53
C PHE A 119 -7.46 5.31 0.80
N THR A 120 -7.24 6.32 1.67
CA THR A 120 -5.90 6.79 2.01
C THR A 120 -5.10 5.73 2.79
N LYS A 121 -5.76 4.96 3.67
CA LYS A 121 -5.14 3.82 4.37
C LYS A 121 -4.68 2.74 3.40
N VAL A 122 -5.52 2.37 2.44
CA VAL A 122 -5.17 1.39 1.40
C VAL A 122 -4.00 1.90 0.57
N ALA A 123 -4.05 3.15 0.12
CA ALA A 123 -2.98 3.76 -0.66
C ALA A 123 -1.64 3.79 0.11
N GLY A 124 -1.66 4.23 1.37
CA GLY A 124 -0.48 4.27 2.24
C GLY A 124 0.11 2.88 2.52
N GLY A 125 -0.75 1.91 2.84
CA GLY A 125 -0.33 0.52 3.08
C GLY A 125 0.29 -0.14 1.86
N VAL A 126 -0.33 0.03 0.69
CA VAL A 126 0.21 -0.50 -0.58
C VAL A 126 1.54 0.15 -0.94
N MET A 127 1.69 1.46 -0.71
CA MET A 127 2.97 2.14 -0.95
C MET A 127 4.09 1.63 -0.06
N LEU A 128 3.83 1.36 1.23
CA LEU A 128 4.78 0.74 2.13
C LEU A 128 5.19 -0.66 1.64
N MET A 129 4.24 -1.46 1.17
CA MET A 129 4.51 -2.80 0.62
C MET A 129 5.31 -2.72 -0.69
N LEU A 130 5.01 -1.76 -1.57
CA LEU A 130 5.79 -1.53 -2.79
C LEU A 130 7.22 -1.10 -2.46
N LEU A 131 7.42 -0.25 -1.44
CA LEU A 131 8.73 0.15 -0.97
C LEU A 131 9.56 -1.09 -0.57
N LEU A 132 8.96 -2.03 0.19
CA LEU A 132 9.62 -3.28 0.55
C LEU A 132 9.98 -4.11 -0.69
N SER A 133 9.02 -4.29 -1.59
CA SER A 133 9.17 -5.11 -2.80
C SER A 133 10.27 -4.61 -3.74
N PHE A 134 10.43 -3.29 -3.89
CA PHE A 134 11.45 -2.69 -4.76
C PHE A 134 12.83 -2.54 -4.08
N THR A 135 12.90 -2.59 -2.75
CA THR A 135 14.15 -2.38 -2.02
C THR A 135 14.76 -3.66 -1.45
N THR A 136 14.00 -4.76 -1.43
CA THR A 136 14.43 -5.97 -0.75
C THR A 136 14.07 -7.21 -1.58
N THR A 137 15.07 -8.03 -1.88
CA THR A 137 14.87 -9.33 -2.54
C THR A 137 14.19 -10.32 -1.59
N ILE A 138 13.39 -11.23 -2.13
CA ILE A 138 12.67 -12.27 -1.37
C ILE A 138 13.65 -13.07 -0.51
N THR A 139 14.81 -13.42 -1.06
CA THR A 139 15.87 -14.16 -0.34
C THR A 139 16.34 -13.45 0.94
N LYS A 140 16.47 -12.11 0.89
CA LYS A 140 16.85 -11.31 2.05
C LYS A 140 15.72 -11.22 3.09
N ILE A 141 14.47 -11.21 2.64
CA ILE A 141 13.31 -11.25 3.53
C ILE A 141 13.25 -12.58 4.26
N CYS A 142 13.47 -13.71 3.56
CA CYS A 142 13.52 -15.04 4.17
C CYS A 142 14.68 -15.17 5.19
N MET A 143 15.86 -14.63 4.88
CA MET A 143 16.96 -14.60 5.84
C MET A 143 16.65 -13.77 7.11
N ALA A 144 15.98 -12.63 6.94
CA ALA A 144 15.55 -11.81 8.07
C ALA A 144 14.46 -12.49 8.90
N ALA A 145 13.51 -13.20 8.27
CA ALA A 145 12.48 -13.98 8.93
C ALA A 145 13.06 -15.15 9.74
N ARG A 146 14.07 -15.84 9.21
CA ARG A 146 14.83 -16.87 9.97
C ARG A 146 15.47 -16.30 11.23
N TRP A 147 16.04 -15.12 11.14
CA TRP A 147 16.65 -14.47 12.32
C TRP A 147 15.60 -14.10 13.38
N MET A 148 14.38 -13.74 12.97
CA MET A 148 13.24 -13.46 13.87
C MET A 148 12.65 -14.72 14.51
N LYS A 149 13.28 -15.90 14.33
CA LYS A 149 12.81 -17.19 14.84
C LYS A 149 11.40 -17.56 14.36
N MET A 150 11.01 -17.15 13.16
CA MET A 150 9.79 -17.66 12.54
C MET A 150 9.91 -19.15 12.28
N PRO A 151 8.82 -19.92 12.49
CA PRO A 151 8.82 -21.37 12.25
C PRO A 151 9.19 -21.68 10.78
N GLU A 152 10.06 -22.68 10.60
CA GLU A 152 10.64 -23.05 9.28
C GLU A 152 9.56 -23.38 8.24
N THR A 153 8.43 -23.90 8.67
CA THR A 153 7.26 -24.19 7.81
C THR A 153 6.72 -22.95 7.08
N LEU A 154 6.77 -21.76 7.70
CA LEU A 154 6.37 -20.51 7.03
C LEU A 154 7.42 -20.02 6.04
N ILE A 155 8.68 -20.35 6.25
CA ILE A 155 9.79 -19.95 5.38
C ILE A 155 9.82 -20.82 4.13
N GLU A 156 9.51 -22.10 4.23
CA GLU A 156 9.40 -23.03 3.10
C GLU A 156 8.25 -22.67 2.14
N VAL A 157 7.16 -22.13 2.66
CA VAL A 157 6.02 -21.66 1.84
C VAL A 157 6.37 -20.37 1.06
N LEU A 158 7.36 -19.59 1.54
CA LEU A 158 7.79 -18.32 0.95
C LEU A 158 8.96 -18.46 -0.02
N SER A 159 9.63 -19.61 -0.08
CA SER A 159 10.78 -19.89 -0.95
C SER A 159 10.37 -20.61 -2.23
#